data_18da179a5af508090fa18dbc70089768
#
_entry.id   18da179a5af508090fa18dbc70089768
#
_cell.length_a   1.000
_cell.length_b   1.000
_cell.length_c   1.000
_cell.angle_alpha   90.00
_cell.angle_beta   90.00
_cell.angle_gamma   90.00
#
_symmetry.space_group_name_H-M   'P 1'
#
loop_
_entity.id
_entity.type
_entity.pdbx_description
1 polymer ?
#
loop_
_entity_poly.entity_id
_entity_poly.type
_entity_poly.pdbx_seq_one_letter_code
_entity_poly.pdbx_strand_id
1 'polypeptide(L)'
;MSKNNPLYILKRRKDKGHDIFNFGGIYYGDLKNNKAHGKGILIFKDGHQYIGQWENNKMHGKGILFSPEGDKYIGEFKNNMMCGLGIKIFSDGTYYIGQHKNNMLNGRGILTCSDGTRDIGTWKDSLMHGDITIQYDDGFILQTSFKNGEEIENI
;
A
#
# COMPACT_ATOMS: atom_id res chain seq x y z
N MET A 1 -11.83 16.03 15.95
CA MET A 1 -11.38 15.41 14.68
C MET A 1 -9.91 15.77 14.49
N SER A 2 -9.03 14.79 14.28
CA SER A 2 -7.60 15.03 14.07
C SER A 2 -7.37 15.85 12.80
N LYS A 3 -6.39 16.78 12.83
CA LYS A 3 -5.99 17.60 11.66
C LYS A 3 -5.52 16.76 10.47
N ASN A 4 -5.21 15.49 10.68
CA ASN A 4 -4.75 14.51 9.69
C ASN A 4 -5.90 13.64 9.12
N ASN A 5 -7.14 13.84 9.52
CA ASN A 5 -8.28 13.13 8.97
C ASN A 5 -8.54 13.65 7.54
N PRO A 6 -8.62 12.77 6.51
CA PRO A 6 -8.94 13.16 5.14
C PRO A 6 -10.19 14.04 5.03
N LEU A 7 -11.22 13.77 5.82
CA LEU A 7 -12.44 14.60 5.91
C LEU A 7 -12.18 16.03 6.42
N TYR A 8 -11.14 16.25 7.25
CA TYR A 8 -10.77 17.59 7.71
C TYR A 8 -10.10 18.39 6.58
N ILE A 9 -9.29 17.73 5.76
CA ILE A 9 -8.64 18.34 4.58
C ILE A 9 -9.70 18.73 3.54
N LEU A 10 -10.74 17.91 3.35
CA LEU A 10 -11.84 18.15 2.42
C LEU A 10 -12.68 19.39 2.79
N LYS A 11 -12.95 19.63 4.08
CA LYS A 11 -13.72 20.80 4.55
C LYS A 11 -13.05 22.15 4.25
N ARG A 12 -11.74 22.18 3.98
CA ARG A 12 -10.99 23.39 3.62
C ARG A 12 -10.90 23.68 2.11
N ARG A 13 -11.24 22.69 1.26
CA ARG A 13 -11.21 22.83 -0.21
C ARG A 13 -12.62 23.02 -0.78
N LYS A 14 -13.27 24.13 -0.43
CA LYS A 14 -14.63 24.46 -0.88
C LYS A 14 -14.78 24.66 -2.41
N ASP A 15 -13.71 24.73 -3.17
CA ASP A 15 -13.74 25.31 -4.53
C ASP A 15 -13.39 24.32 -5.66
N LYS A 16 -13.17 23.02 -5.39
CA LYS A 16 -12.97 22.03 -6.47
C LYS A 16 -14.06 20.97 -6.39
N GLY A 17 -14.87 20.95 -7.44
CA GLY A 17 -16.13 20.24 -7.63
C GLY A 17 -16.22 18.84 -7.05
N HIS A 18 -17.41 18.55 -6.55
CA HIS A 18 -17.82 17.24 -6.08
C HIS A 18 -18.26 16.43 -7.29
N ASP A 19 -17.36 15.66 -7.88
CA ASP A 19 -17.75 14.74 -8.94
C ASP A 19 -18.03 13.37 -8.32
N ILE A 20 -19.31 12.97 -8.39
CA ILE A 20 -19.76 11.62 -8.10
C ILE A 20 -19.40 10.76 -9.30
N PHE A 21 -18.29 10.04 -9.21
CA PHE A 21 -17.97 9.06 -10.24
C PHE A 21 -18.72 7.75 -9.97
N ASN A 22 -19.14 7.06 -11.02
CA ASN A 22 -19.75 5.72 -10.99
C ASN A 22 -18.84 4.62 -10.42
N PHE A 23 -17.75 4.99 -9.75
CA PHE A 23 -16.79 4.07 -9.11
C PHE A 23 -17.16 3.66 -7.68
N GLY A 24 -18.41 3.92 -7.27
CA GLY A 24 -18.82 3.54 -5.92
C GLY A 24 -18.24 4.42 -4.81
N GLY A 25 -17.95 5.72 -5.09
CA GLY A 25 -17.40 6.64 -4.10
C GLY A 25 -17.53 8.11 -4.47
N ILE A 26 -16.94 8.98 -3.64
CA ILE A 26 -16.92 10.44 -3.84
C ILE A 26 -15.48 10.86 -4.09
N TYR A 27 -15.26 11.51 -5.24
CA TYR A 27 -13.95 12.03 -5.65
C TYR A 27 -13.85 13.54 -5.41
N TYR A 28 -12.69 13.98 -4.94
CA TYR A 28 -12.31 15.38 -4.80
C TYR A 28 -10.92 15.59 -5.38
N GLY A 29 -10.79 16.30 -6.48
CA GLY A 29 -9.47 16.50 -7.08
C GLY A 29 -9.49 17.13 -8.46
N ASP A 30 -8.34 17.04 -9.11
CA ASP A 30 -8.15 17.60 -10.44
C ASP A 30 -8.83 16.72 -11.50
N LEU A 31 -9.40 17.36 -12.51
CA LEU A 31 -10.04 16.71 -13.65
C LEU A 31 -9.37 17.12 -14.96
N LYS A 32 -9.31 16.18 -15.89
CA LYS A 32 -8.96 16.41 -17.28
C LYS A 32 -9.92 15.63 -18.16
N ASN A 33 -10.63 16.33 -19.06
CA ASN A 33 -11.64 15.73 -19.93
C ASN A 33 -12.68 14.90 -19.13
N ASN A 34 -13.20 15.46 -18.04
CA ASN A 34 -14.14 14.81 -17.10
C ASN A 34 -13.65 13.49 -16.48
N LYS A 35 -12.34 13.28 -16.43
CA LYS A 35 -11.71 12.14 -15.78
C LYS A 35 -10.83 12.60 -14.64
N ALA A 36 -10.79 11.84 -13.53
CA ALA A 36 -9.84 12.05 -12.47
C ALA A 36 -8.41 12.06 -13.04
N HIS A 37 -7.68 13.13 -12.76
CA HIS A 37 -6.32 13.36 -13.26
C HIS A 37 -5.56 14.23 -12.27
N GLY A 38 -4.21 14.20 -12.29
CA GLY A 38 -3.43 15.02 -11.37
C GLY A 38 -3.55 14.54 -9.92
N LYS A 39 -3.90 15.41 -8.97
CA LYS A 39 -4.00 15.07 -7.55
C LYS A 39 -5.46 15.00 -7.10
N GLY A 40 -5.79 13.97 -6.30
CA GLY A 40 -7.16 13.83 -5.79
C GLY A 40 -7.28 12.86 -4.63
N ILE A 41 -8.48 12.89 -4.05
CA ILE A 41 -8.90 12.01 -2.95
C ILE A 41 -10.16 11.31 -3.41
N LEU A 42 -10.23 9.99 -3.26
CA LEU A 42 -11.43 9.20 -3.46
C LEU A 42 -11.78 8.52 -2.14
N ILE A 43 -13.03 8.65 -1.73
CA ILE A 43 -13.64 7.93 -0.61
C ILE A 43 -14.61 6.94 -1.22
N PHE A 44 -14.28 5.65 -1.13
CA PHE A 44 -15.10 4.57 -1.64
C PHE A 44 -16.29 4.29 -0.70
N LYS A 45 -17.37 3.72 -1.22
CA LYS A 45 -18.56 3.36 -0.43
C LYS A 45 -18.29 2.26 0.60
N ASP A 46 -17.33 1.39 0.32
CA ASP A 46 -16.90 0.31 1.20
C ASP A 46 -15.97 0.78 2.33
N GLY A 47 -15.65 2.08 2.38
CA GLY A 47 -14.81 2.69 3.41
C GLY A 47 -13.34 2.85 3.04
N HIS A 48 -12.87 2.27 1.95
CA HIS A 48 -11.52 2.54 1.47
C HIS A 48 -11.34 4.02 1.13
N GLN A 49 -10.10 4.54 1.28
CA GLN A 49 -9.78 5.92 0.92
C GLN A 49 -8.45 5.97 0.19
N TYR A 50 -8.41 6.64 -0.96
CA TYR A 50 -7.17 6.88 -1.69
C TYR A 50 -6.86 8.37 -1.75
N ILE A 51 -5.62 8.72 -1.47
CA ILE A 51 -5.09 10.08 -1.57
C ILE A 51 -3.84 10.02 -2.43
N GLY A 52 -3.84 10.60 -3.62
CA GLY A 52 -2.68 10.50 -4.49
C GLY A 52 -2.85 11.06 -5.88
N GLN A 53 -2.02 10.57 -6.76
CA GLN A 53 -2.01 10.93 -8.17
C GLN A 53 -3.00 10.07 -8.96
N TRP A 54 -3.58 10.66 -9.99
CA TRP A 54 -4.59 10.08 -10.84
C TRP A 54 -4.24 10.25 -12.30
N GLU A 55 -4.53 9.25 -13.10
CA GLU A 55 -4.45 9.29 -14.54
C GLU A 55 -5.66 8.58 -15.16
N ASN A 56 -6.48 9.35 -15.92
CA ASN A 56 -7.63 8.81 -16.66
C ASN A 56 -8.55 7.92 -15.79
N ASN A 57 -8.98 8.44 -14.62
CA ASN A 57 -9.81 7.74 -13.64
C ASN A 57 -9.15 6.56 -12.93
N LYS A 58 -7.82 6.44 -12.98
CA LYS A 58 -7.08 5.37 -12.30
C LYS A 58 -6.11 5.96 -11.29
N MET A 59 -5.97 5.30 -10.15
CA MET A 59 -4.86 5.56 -9.23
C MET A 59 -3.56 5.33 -9.98
N HIS A 60 -2.66 6.33 -9.94
CA HIS A 60 -1.40 6.32 -10.67
C HIS A 60 -0.33 7.09 -9.90
N GLY A 61 0.97 6.85 -10.20
CA GLY A 61 2.05 7.57 -9.54
C GLY A 61 2.07 7.34 -8.03
N LYS A 62 2.38 8.37 -7.24
CA LYS A 62 2.50 8.24 -5.77
C LYS A 62 1.16 8.46 -5.07
N GLY A 63 0.87 7.63 -4.06
CA GLY A 63 -0.37 7.75 -3.30
C GLY A 63 -0.36 6.99 -1.98
N ILE A 64 -1.45 7.16 -1.24
CA ILE A 64 -1.74 6.48 0.02
C ILE A 64 -3.12 5.87 -0.12
N LEU A 65 -3.23 4.57 0.17
CA LEU A 65 -4.48 3.83 0.25
C LEU A 65 -4.71 3.40 1.70
N PHE A 66 -5.89 3.62 2.20
CA PHE A 66 -6.36 3.15 3.51
C PHE A 66 -7.47 2.16 3.30
N SER A 67 -7.45 1.05 4.04
CA SER A 67 -8.57 0.14 4.13
C SER A 67 -9.45 0.44 5.35
N PRO A 68 -10.73 0.04 5.34
CA PRO A 68 -11.61 0.15 6.51
C PRO A 68 -11.15 -0.72 7.68
N GLU A 69 -10.41 -1.80 7.44
CA GLU A 69 -9.84 -2.70 8.44
C GLU A 69 -8.64 -2.09 9.19
N GLY A 70 -8.10 -0.97 8.69
CA GLY A 70 -6.98 -0.26 9.30
C GLY A 70 -5.64 -0.45 8.58
N ASP A 71 -5.60 -1.22 7.51
CA ASP A 71 -4.40 -1.34 6.69
C ASP A 71 -4.10 -0.04 5.94
N LYS A 72 -2.82 0.20 5.67
CA LYS A 72 -2.37 1.37 4.93
C LYS A 72 -1.25 1.01 3.97
N TYR A 73 -1.35 1.50 2.73
CA TYR A 73 -0.25 1.44 1.78
C TYR A 73 0.21 2.84 1.41
N ILE A 74 1.51 3.06 1.37
CA ILE A 74 2.17 4.30 0.94
C ILE A 74 3.18 3.93 -0.13
N GLY A 75 2.97 4.32 -1.39
CA GLY A 75 3.89 3.92 -2.44
C GLY A 75 3.43 4.31 -3.83
N GLU A 76 3.90 3.54 -4.80
CA GLU A 76 3.62 3.75 -6.20
C GLU A 76 2.41 2.94 -6.66
N PHE A 77 1.63 3.55 -7.56
CA PHE A 77 0.47 2.95 -8.20
C PHE A 77 0.59 3.02 -9.72
N LYS A 78 0.13 1.99 -10.39
CA LYS A 78 -0.04 1.97 -11.84
C LYS A 78 -1.35 1.30 -12.19
N ASN A 79 -2.25 2.04 -12.84
CA ASN A 79 -3.56 1.52 -13.28
C ASN A 79 -4.36 0.84 -12.15
N ASN A 80 -4.51 1.50 -10.99
CA ASN A 80 -5.18 1.03 -9.78
C ASN A 80 -4.45 -0.08 -9.00
N MET A 81 -3.25 -0.45 -9.38
CA MET A 81 -2.47 -1.50 -8.70
C MET A 81 -1.25 -0.91 -7.99
N MET A 82 -1.00 -1.37 -6.77
CA MET A 82 0.25 -1.11 -6.05
C MET A 82 1.41 -1.72 -6.84
N CYS A 83 2.49 -0.95 -7.03
CA CYS A 83 3.69 -1.37 -7.77
C CYS A 83 4.92 -0.62 -7.25
N GLY A 84 6.11 -0.97 -7.77
CA GLY A 84 7.35 -0.28 -7.41
C GLY A 84 7.68 -0.36 -5.92
N LEU A 85 8.30 0.67 -5.39
CA LEU A 85 8.65 0.74 -3.96
C LEU A 85 7.49 1.29 -3.14
N GLY A 86 7.24 0.67 -1.98
CA GLY A 86 6.20 1.11 -1.08
C GLY A 86 6.34 0.53 0.33
N ILE A 87 5.50 1.07 1.21
CA ILE A 87 5.35 0.62 2.60
C ILE A 87 3.91 0.15 2.76
N LYS A 88 3.72 -1.09 3.15
CA LYS A 88 2.42 -1.63 3.55
C LYS A 88 2.42 -1.83 5.06
N ILE A 89 1.47 -1.23 5.74
CA ILE A 89 1.26 -1.33 7.19
C ILE A 89 -0.05 -2.06 7.39
N PHE A 90 -0.02 -3.14 8.15
CA PHE A 90 -1.19 -3.94 8.50
C PHE A 90 -1.80 -3.46 9.80
N SER A 91 -3.06 -3.76 10.01
CA SER A 91 -3.83 -3.33 11.20
C SER A 91 -3.31 -3.90 12.52
N ASP A 92 -2.58 -5.02 12.47
CA ASP A 92 -1.93 -5.67 13.62
C ASP A 92 -0.58 -5.06 14.01
N GLY A 93 -0.11 -4.01 13.29
CA GLY A 93 1.17 -3.36 13.49
C GLY A 93 2.33 -3.95 12.69
N THR A 94 2.16 -5.09 12.05
CA THR A 94 3.11 -5.63 11.06
C THR A 94 3.28 -4.66 9.91
N TYR A 95 4.48 -4.52 9.36
CA TYR A 95 4.68 -3.70 8.18
C TYR A 95 5.75 -4.25 7.23
N TYR A 96 5.54 -4.00 5.95
CA TYR A 96 6.49 -4.36 4.90
C TYR A 96 7.03 -3.12 4.21
N ILE A 97 8.33 -3.08 4.00
CA ILE A 97 9.02 -2.05 3.20
C ILE A 97 9.73 -2.76 2.06
N GLY A 98 9.32 -2.50 0.82
CA GLY A 98 9.93 -3.20 -0.32
C GLY A 98 9.20 -2.99 -1.64
N GLN A 99 9.52 -3.89 -2.56
CA GLN A 99 8.98 -3.87 -3.91
C GLN A 99 7.59 -4.52 -3.95
N HIS A 100 6.71 -3.95 -4.78
CA HIS A 100 5.36 -4.43 -5.03
C HIS A 100 5.13 -4.63 -6.53
N LYS A 101 4.29 -5.60 -6.87
CA LYS A 101 3.84 -5.84 -8.24
C LYS A 101 2.41 -6.39 -8.20
N ASN A 102 1.50 -5.74 -8.94
CA ASN A 102 0.09 -6.18 -9.04
C ASN A 102 -0.58 -6.38 -7.67
N ASN A 103 -0.42 -5.43 -6.74
CA ASN A 103 -0.93 -5.45 -5.37
C ASN A 103 -0.26 -6.46 -4.42
N MET A 104 0.75 -7.20 -4.86
CA MET A 104 1.46 -8.21 -4.07
C MET A 104 2.86 -7.75 -3.70
N LEU A 105 3.39 -8.26 -2.57
CA LEU A 105 4.80 -8.14 -2.23
C LEU A 105 5.60 -8.93 -3.28
N ASN A 106 6.57 -8.29 -3.91
CA ASN A 106 7.28 -8.92 -5.02
C ASN A 106 8.65 -8.27 -5.20
N GLY A 107 9.72 -9.06 -5.23
CA GLY A 107 11.08 -8.56 -5.24
C GLY A 107 11.66 -8.38 -3.83
N ARG A 108 12.65 -7.53 -3.66
CA ARG A 108 13.35 -7.35 -2.37
C ARG A 108 12.51 -6.51 -1.40
N GLY A 109 12.54 -6.93 -0.12
CA GLY A 109 11.87 -6.19 0.94
C GLY A 109 12.16 -6.72 2.34
N ILE A 110 11.62 -6.01 3.31
CA ILE A 110 11.71 -6.32 4.73
C ILE A 110 10.29 -6.33 5.27
N LEU A 111 9.87 -7.47 5.81
CA LEU A 111 8.68 -7.58 6.64
C LEU A 111 9.11 -7.46 8.10
N THR A 112 8.48 -6.59 8.87
CA THR A 112 8.67 -6.48 10.30
C THR A 112 7.36 -6.85 10.97
N CYS A 113 7.39 -7.93 11.75
CA CYS A 113 6.24 -8.41 12.51
C CYS A 113 5.99 -7.56 13.77
N SER A 114 4.81 -7.66 14.34
CA SER A 114 4.43 -6.92 15.56
C SER A 114 5.24 -7.33 16.80
N ASP A 115 5.85 -8.52 16.80
CA ASP A 115 6.77 -9.00 17.84
C ASP A 115 8.21 -8.50 17.67
N GLY A 116 8.51 -7.69 16.64
CA GLY A 116 9.85 -7.18 16.35
C GLY A 116 10.68 -8.05 15.41
N THR A 117 10.25 -9.27 15.10
CA THR A 117 10.93 -10.15 14.12
C THR A 117 10.95 -9.51 12.75
N ARG A 118 12.07 -9.64 12.03
CA ARG A 118 12.27 -9.05 10.71
C ARG A 118 12.70 -10.09 9.70
N ASP A 119 11.93 -10.26 8.64
CA ASP A 119 12.22 -11.13 7.52
C ASP A 119 12.78 -10.29 6.36
N ILE A 120 14.05 -10.50 6.05
CA ILE A 120 14.82 -9.70 5.09
C ILE A 120 15.16 -10.59 3.89
N GLY A 121 14.67 -10.26 2.71
CA GLY A 121 14.98 -11.06 1.52
C GLY A 121 14.11 -10.78 0.33
N THR A 122 13.82 -11.82 -0.43
CA THR A 122 13.04 -11.75 -1.67
C THR A 122 11.64 -12.33 -1.49
N TRP A 123 10.69 -11.69 -2.13
CA TRP A 123 9.27 -12.01 -2.09
C TRP A 123 8.75 -12.29 -3.50
N LYS A 124 7.88 -13.25 -3.62
CA LYS A 124 7.19 -13.58 -4.87
C LYS A 124 5.72 -13.83 -4.58
N ASP A 125 4.84 -13.02 -5.19
CA ASP A 125 3.39 -13.12 -5.05
C ASP A 125 2.94 -13.18 -3.57
N SER A 126 3.56 -12.29 -2.74
CA SER A 126 3.38 -12.16 -1.28
C SER A 126 3.91 -13.32 -0.43
N LEU A 127 4.67 -14.24 -1.01
CA LEU A 127 5.32 -15.36 -0.31
C LEU A 127 6.84 -15.15 -0.27
N MET A 128 7.50 -15.61 0.81
CA MET A 128 8.96 -15.67 0.88
C MET A 128 9.51 -16.56 -0.24
N HIS A 129 10.61 -16.13 -0.88
CA HIS A 129 11.19 -16.84 -2.01
C HIS A 129 12.68 -16.56 -2.11
N GLY A 130 13.50 -17.62 -2.25
CA GLY A 130 14.97 -17.50 -2.24
C GLY A 130 15.51 -17.34 -0.81
N ASP A 131 16.67 -16.74 -0.68
CA ASP A 131 17.38 -16.58 0.60
C ASP A 131 16.71 -15.50 1.44
N ILE A 132 16.42 -15.85 2.69
CA ILE A 132 15.80 -15.01 3.71
C ILE A 132 16.70 -14.97 4.95
N THR A 133 16.92 -13.79 5.47
CA THR A 133 17.51 -13.59 6.80
C THR A 133 16.38 -13.23 7.77
N ILE A 134 16.16 -14.04 8.78
CA ILE A 134 15.21 -13.79 9.86
C ILE A 134 16.00 -13.25 11.05
N GLN A 135 15.67 -12.03 11.49
CA GLN A 135 16.23 -11.39 12.67
C GLN A 135 15.16 -11.38 13.75
N TYR A 136 15.38 -12.11 14.83
CA TYR A 136 14.51 -12.13 15.99
C TYR A 136 14.77 -10.95 16.93
N ASP A 137 13.80 -10.60 17.75
CA ASP A 137 13.86 -9.45 18.68
C ASP A 137 14.95 -9.64 19.75
N ASP A 138 15.25 -10.89 20.14
CA ASP A 138 16.33 -11.24 21.07
C ASP A 138 17.75 -11.15 20.46
N GLY A 139 17.85 -10.79 19.18
CA GLY A 139 19.10 -10.64 18.43
C GLY A 139 19.58 -11.91 17.74
N PHE A 140 18.86 -13.06 17.87
CA PHE A 140 19.18 -14.25 17.10
C PHE A 140 18.95 -14.00 15.60
N ILE A 141 19.83 -14.56 14.77
CA ILE A 141 19.74 -14.44 13.30
C ILE A 141 19.76 -15.83 12.69
N LEU A 142 18.73 -16.13 11.90
CA LEU A 142 18.63 -17.34 11.10
C LEU A 142 18.74 -16.99 9.61
N GLN A 143 19.58 -17.75 8.88
CA GLN A 143 19.63 -17.67 7.41
C GLN A 143 19.07 -18.97 6.86
N THR A 144 18.06 -18.86 6.01
CA THR A 144 17.38 -20.01 5.42
C THR A 144 16.86 -19.65 4.03
N SER A 145 16.37 -20.63 3.28
CA SER A 145 15.83 -20.43 1.94
C SER A 145 14.39 -20.88 1.84
N PHE A 146 13.61 -20.19 1.04
CA PHE A 146 12.19 -20.46 0.82
C PHE A 146 11.88 -20.65 -0.66
N LYS A 147 10.91 -21.51 -0.95
CA LYS A 147 10.31 -21.64 -2.28
C LYS A 147 8.80 -21.53 -2.17
N ASN A 148 8.25 -20.39 -2.66
CA ASN A 148 6.82 -20.08 -2.62
C ASN A 148 6.22 -20.21 -1.21
N GLY A 149 6.93 -19.68 -0.19
CA GLY A 149 6.49 -19.67 1.20
C GLY A 149 6.81 -20.92 2.02
N GLU A 150 7.35 -21.97 1.41
CA GLU A 150 7.79 -23.18 2.10
C GLU A 150 9.31 -23.13 2.31
N GLU A 151 9.76 -23.38 3.56
CA GLU A 151 11.18 -23.45 3.87
C GLU A 151 11.83 -24.63 3.18
N ILE A 152 13.01 -24.40 2.58
CA ILE A 152 13.78 -25.44 1.91
C ILE A 152 14.88 -25.85 2.89
N GLU A 153 14.84 -27.11 3.39
CA GLU A 153 15.96 -27.66 4.14
C GLU A 153 17.20 -27.68 3.24
N ASN A 154 18.26 -27.00 3.68
CA ASN A 154 19.57 -27.15 3.07
C ASN A 154 20.12 -28.52 3.51
N ILE A 155 20.04 -29.53 2.60
CA ILE A 155 20.64 -30.86 2.77
C ILE A 155 22.17 -30.73 2.66
#